data_548d73edb5a70ea519482df2c87e280d
#
_entry.id   548d73edb5a70ea519482df2c87e280d
#
_cell.length_a   1.000
_cell.length_b   1.000
_cell.length_c   1.000
_cell.angle_alpha   90.00
_cell.angle_beta   90.00
_cell.angle_gamma   90.00
#
_symmetry.space_group_name_H-M   'P 1'
#
loop_
_entity.id
_entity.type
_entity.pdbx_description
1 polymer ?
#
loop_
_entity_poly.entity_id
_entity_poly.type
_entity_poly.pdbx_seq_one_letter_code
_entity_poly.pdbx_strand_id
1 'polypeptide(L)'
;GAWIQCVNGQFQGMPTEKMKKVLVSQLDNLQKAGINAIIFQVRAEADALYKSPYEPWSRFLTGVQGKAPSSMWDPLQFMIEECHKRNMELHAWINPYRAKTKGTGALSPMHPYSKNPELFVQYAGQLYFDPGLPESRKYICKIVRDIVTRYDVDAIHMDDYFYPYPNPGEEFPDNVSFAAYGRGFTRRADWRRDNVNVLIKEIHETVRECKPWVKFGVSPFGIYRNKKNDPNGSETNGLQNYDDLYADVLLWVNNGWVDYNIPQIYWEIGHSSSAVYRSGCDTHCIESGFDESEPEPDSGKV
;
A
#
# COMPACT_ATOMS: atom_id res chain seq x y z
N GLY A 1 1.92 15.07 0.60
CA GLY A 1 1.55 14.05 1.60
C GLY A 1 2.74 13.60 2.42
N ALA A 2 2.48 12.95 3.55
CA ALA A 2 3.51 12.34 4.40
C ALA A 2 3.06 10.98 4.93
N TRP A 3 4.01 10.03 5.02
CA TRP A 3 3.73 8.69 5.52
C TRP A 3 4.07 8.58 7.00
N ILE A 4 3.13 8.02 7.78
CA ILE A 4 3.33 7.62 9.17
C ILE A 4 3.19 6.10 9.24
N GLN A 5 4.33 5.41 9.31
CA GLN A 5 4.38 3.95 9.36
C GLN A 5 4.37 3.42 10.80
N CYS A 6 3.87 2.21 10.99
CA CYS A 6 3.92 1.53 12.28
C CYS A 6 5.01 0.44 12.35
N VAL A 7 5.42 -0.12 11.21
CA VAL A 7 6.33 -1.28 11.13
C VAL A 7 7.76 -0.99 11.61
N ASN A 8 8.16 0.26 11.73
CA ASN A 8 9.44 0.66 12.34
C ASN A 8 9.44 0.54 13.87
N GLY A 9 8.32 0.14 14.48
CA GLY A 9 8.19 -0.04 15.92
C GLY A 9 8.06 1.26 16.72
N GLN A 10 7.94 2.43 16.09
CA GLN A 10 7.91 3.72 16.79
C GLN A 10 6.78 3.85 17.83
N PHE A 11 5.69 3.10 17.65
CA PHE A 11 4.54 3.11 18.58
C PHE A 11 4.48 1.89 19.47
N GLN A 12 5.29 0.88 19.21
CA GLN A 12 5.19 -0.44 19.85
C GLN A 12 5.31 -0.38 21.37
N GLY A 13 4.23 -0.74 22.06
CA GLY A 13 4.20 -0.73 23.52
C GLY A 13 4.14 0.66 24.16
N MET A 14 3.97 1.71 23.36
CA MET A 14 3.85 3.07 23.89
C MET A 14 2.51 3.23 24.62
N PRO A 15 2.49 3.84 25.83
CA PRO A 15 1.25 4.17 26.50
C PRO A 15 0.34 5.06 25.64
N THR A 16 -0.96 4.79 25.66
CA THR A 16 -1.96 5.49 24.80
C THR A 16 -1.83 7.01 24.83
N GLU A 17 -1.76 7.61 26.00
CA GLU A 17 -1.69 9.06 26.15
C GLU A 17 -0.36 9.66 25.62
N LYS A 18 0.74 8.89 25.72
CA LYS A 18 2.00 9.29 25.10
C LYS A 18 1.92 9.20 23.59
N MET A 19 1.34 8.14 23.05
CA MET A 19 1.17 7.96 21.59
C MET A 19 0.31 9.06 20.98
N LYS A 20 -0.82 9.42 21.61
CA LYS A 20 -1.66 10.54 21.18
C LYS A 20 -0.86 11.85 21.10
N LYS A 21 -0.06 12.17 22.12
CA LYS A 21 0.79 13.37 22.12
C LYS A 21 1.83 13.34 21.00
N VAL A 22 2.48 12.20 20.76
CA VAL A 22 3.46 12.04 19.68
C VAL A 22 2.79 12.24 18.32
N LEU A 23 1.64 11.60 18.07
CA LEU A 23 0.90 11.75 16.80
C LEU A 23 0.45 13.20 16.58
N VAL A 24 -0.11 13.85 17.58
CA VAL A 24 -0.50 15.29 17.49
C VAL A 24 0.71 16.16 17.15
N SER A 25 1.84 15.96 17.85
CA SER A 25 3.06 16.72 17.57
C SER A 25 3.59 16.47 16.15
N GLN A 26 3.53 15.25 15.65
CA GLN A 26 3.89 14.95 14.25
C GLN A 26 2.97 15.68 13.27
N LEU A 27 1.65 15.65 13.48
CA LEU A 27 0.68 16.35 12.63
C LEU A 27 0.89 17.87 12.64
N ASP A 28 1.14 18.48 13.81
CA ASP A 28 1.40 19.92 13.93
C ASP A 28 2.66 20.33 13.15
N ASN A 29 3.72 19.51 13.20
CA ASN A 29 4.95 19.76 12.47
C ASN A 29 4.76 19.58 10.94
N LEU A 30 4.03 18.57 10.53
CA LEU A 30 3.73 18.32 9.12
C LEU A 30 2.84 19.42 8.54
N GLN A 31 1.85 19.90 9.30
CA GLN A 31 1.01 21.03 8.89
C GLN A 31 1.84 22.31 8.67
N LYS A 32 2.77 22.63 9.59
CA LYS A 32 3.70 23.76 9.43
C LYS A 32 4.58 23.65 8.19
N ALA A 33 4.90 22.42 7.77
CA ALA A 33 5.64 22.14 6.55
C ALA A 33 4.78 22.16 5.27
N GLY A 34 3.49 22.51 5.36
CA GLY A 34 2.58 22.57 4.22
C GLY A 34 1.99 21.22 3.78
N ILE A 35 2.15 20.16 4.58
CA ILE A 35 1.56 18.84 4.30
C ILE A 35 0.07 18.91 4.56
N ASN A 36 -0.73 18.37 3.63
CA ASN A 36 -2.20 18.35 3.68
C ASN A 36 -2.82 16.95 3.53
N ALA A 37 -2.00 15.92 3.41
CA ALA A 37 -2.47 14.53 3.39
C ALA A 37 -1.53 13.63 4.21
N ILE A 38 -2.10 12.79 5.07
CA ILE A 38 -1.38 11.84 5.92
C ILE A 38 -1.70 10.43 5.48
N ILE A 39 -0.69 9.70 5.09
CA ILE A 39 -0.79 8.28 4.71
C ILE A 39 -0.38 7.47 5.94
N PHE A 40 -1.38 7.00 6.69
CA PHE A 40 -1.21 6.34 7.99
C PHE A 40 -1.34 4.82 7.86
N GLN A 41 -0.30 4.08 8.25
CA GLN A 41 -0.29 2.62 8.17
C GLN A 41 -1.18 2.01 9.26
N VAL A 42 -2.29 1.44 8.82
CA VAL A 42 -3.32 0.88 9.73
C VAL A 42 -3.41 -0.64 9.67
N ARG A 43 -2.81 -1.29 8.65
CA ARG A 43 -2.81 -2.74 8.49
C ARG A 43 -1.47 -3.20 7.89
N ALA A 44 -0.64 -3.83 8.69
CA ALA A 44 0.74 -4.18 8.33
C ALA A 44 0.97 -5.69 8.13
N GLU A 45 0.40 -6.55 8.98
CA GLU A 45 0.61 -8.00 9.04
C GLU A 45 -0.71 -8.76 9.20
N ALA A 46 -1.72 -8.45 8.37
CA ALA A 46 -3.09 -8.94 8.54
C ALA A 46 -3.59 -8.74 9.98
N ASP A 47 -3.26 -7.59 10.53
CA ASP A 47 -3.61 -7.10 11.86
C ASP A 47 -3.93 -5.60 11.78
N ALA A 48 -4.53 -5.02 12.81
CA ALA A 48 -5.13 -3.70 12.70
C ALA A 48 -4.64 -2.72 13.79
N LEU A 49 -4.43 -1.45 13.39
CA LEU A 49 -4.32 -0.29 14.28
C LEU A 49 -5.68 0.41 14.44
N TYR A 50 -6.76 -0.35 14.37
CA TYR A 50 -8.14 0.09 14.60
C TYR A 50 -8.96 -1.07 15.14
N LYS A 51 -10.14 -0.80 15.68
CA LYS A 51 -11.04 -1.83 16.21
C LYS A 51 -11.65 -2.66 15.06
N SER A 52 -10.91 -3.66 14.58
CA SER A 52 -11.38 -4.56 13.53
C SER A 52 -12.23 -5.70 14.09
N PRO A 53 -13.36 -6.06 13.45
CA PRO A 53 -14.10 -7.26 13.80
C PRO A 53 -13.51 -8.53 13.16
N TYR A 54 -12.51 -8.39 12.27
CA TYR A 54 -11.98 -9.48 11.45
C TYR A 54 -10.55 -9.87 11.78
N GLU A 55 -9.72 -8.87 12.17
CA GLU A 55 -8.28 -9.01 12.38
C GLU A 55 -7.90 -8.60 13.80
N PRO A 56 -6.84 -9.18 14.40
CA PRO A 56 -6.41 -8.84 15.73
C PRO A 56 -5.80 -7.44 15.79
N TRP A 57 -5.73 -6.86 16.98
CA TRP A 57 -4.91 -5.69 17.24
C TRP A 57 -3.45 -5.96 16.87
N SER A 58 -2.82 -5.00 16.17
CA SER A 58 -1.44 -5.13 15.75
C SER A 58 -0.45 -5.12 16.92
N ARG A 59 0.59 -5.96 16.81
CA ARG A 59 1.73 -5.93 17.73
C ARG A 59 2.50 -4.61 17.70
N PHE A 60 2.45 -3.92 16.57
CA PHE A 60 3.08 -2.60 16.41
C PHE A 60 2.42 -1.51 17.26
N LEU A 61 1.23 -1.77 17.78
CA LEU A 61 0.54 -0.87 18.70
C LEU A 61 0.92 -1.18 20.17
N THR A 62 0.72 -2.43 20.60
CA THR A 62 0.83 -2.80 22.03
C THR A 62 2.01 -3.67 22.37
N GLY A 63 2.81 -4.07 21.39
CA GLY A 63 3.91 -5.01 21.52
C GLY A 63 3.47 -6.48 21.42
N VAL A 64 2.17 -6.77 21.53
CA VAL A 64 1.61 -8.13 21.49
C VAL A 64 0.40 -8.14 20.56
N GLN A 65 0.45 -9.00 19.52
CA GLN A 65 -0.67 -9.13 18.59
C GLN A 65 -1.92 -9.67 19.30
N GLY A 66 -3.07 -9.04 19.06
CA GLY A 66 -4.35 -9.37 19.67
C GLY A 66 -4.62 -8.64 20.99
N LYS A 67 -3.61 -7.99 21.59
CA LYS A 67 -3.79 -7.19 22.80
C LYS A 67 -4.33 -5.80 22.43
N ALA A 68 -5.51 -5.46 22.92
CA ALA A 68 -6.09 -4.13 22.74
C ALA A 68 -5.27 -3.04 23.47
N PRO A 69 -5.26 -1.80 22.95
CA PRO A 69 -4.70 -0.65 23.65
C PRO A 69 -5.48 -0.36 24.93
N SER A 70 -4.85 0.32 25.89
CA SER A 70 -5.52 0.78 27.09
C SER A 70 -6.70 1.69 26.75
N SER A 71 -7.77 1.66 27.55
CA SER A 71 -9.02 2.41 27.33
C SER A 71 -9.76 2.10 26.02
N MET A 72 -9.46 0.98 25.35
CA MET A 72 -10.07 0.59 24.07
C MET A 72 -10.03 1.71 23.01
N TRP A 73 -8.97 2.52 23.04
CA TRP A 73 -8.72 3.60 22.10
C TRP A 73 -8.56 3.09 20.66
N ASP A 74 -9.16 3.79 19.72
CA ASP A 74 -9.06 3.50 18.29
C ASP A 74 -8.10 4.48 17.60
N PRO A 75 -6.87 4.05 17.23
CA PRO A 75 -5.89 4.92 16.59
C PRO A 75 -6.33 5.49 15.26
N LEU A 76 -7.04 4.72 14.42
CA LEU A 76 -7.51 5.20 13.11
C LEU A 76 -8.54 6.31 13.28
N GLN A 77 -9.55 6.10 14.14
CA GLN A 77 -10.56 7.13 14.42
C GLN A 77 -9.91 8.41 14.96
N PHE A 78 -8.98 8.27 15.90
CA PHE A 78 -8.25 9.41 16.46
C PHE A 78 -7.47 10.18 15.39
N MET A 79 -6.76 9.47 14.50
CA MET A 79 -5.97 10.12 13.44
C MET A 79 -6.85 10.83 12.42
N ILE A 80 -8.01 10.26 12.06
CA ILE A 80 -8.99 10.93 11.19
C ILE A 80 -9.42 12.27 11.81
N GLU A 81 -9.86 12.24 13.08
CA GLU A 81 -10.30 13.44 13.79
C GLU A 81 -9.21 14.50 13.90
N GLU A 82 -7.97 14.10 14.22
CA GLU A 82 -6.85 15.02 14.35
C GLU A 82 -6.37 15.57 12.99
N CYS A 83 -6.44 14.78 11.90
CA CYS A 83 -6.16 15.25 10.55
C CYS A 83 -7.22 16.26 10.09
N HIS A 84 -8.51 15.92 10.20
CA HIS A 84 -9.61 16.79 9.76
C HIS A 84 -9.66 18.11 10.54
N LYS A 85 -9.34 18.15 11.83
CA LYS A 85 -9.17 19.40 12.61
C LYS A 85 -8.10 20.32 12.02
N ARG A 86 -7.16 19.80 11.27
CA ARG A 86 -6.05 20.53 10.62
C ARG A 86 -6.25 20.77 9.13
N ASN A 87 -7.44 20.44 8.60
CA ASN A 87 -7.71 20.43 7.15
C ASN A 87 -6.74 19.53 6.36
N MET A 88 -6.39 18.39 6.92
CA MET A 88 -5.59 17.36 6.29
C MET A 88 -6.44 16.15 5.95
N GLU A 89 -6.20 15.53 4.81
CA GLU A 89 -6.76 14.22 4.47
C GLU A 89 -6.07 13.10 5.24
N LEU A 90 -6.82 12.04 5.60
CA LEU A 90 -6.27 10.80 6.12
C LEU A 90 -6.49 9.67 5.11
N HIS A 91 -5.37 9.10 4.63
CA HIS A 91 -5.32 7.95 3.77
C HIS A 91 -4.98 6.71 4.59
N ALA A 92 -5.88 5.74 4.66
CA ALA A 92 -5.65 4.50 5.39
C ALA A 92 -4.74 3.56 4.57
N TRP A 93 -3.48 3.45 5.00
CA TRP A 93 -2.50 2.59 4.33
C TRP A 93 -2.59 1.16 4.83
N ILE A 94 -2.85 0.24 3.90
CA ILE A 94 -2.91 -1.20 4.13
C ILE A 94 -1.85 -1.93 3.30
N ASN A 95 -1.24 -2.96 3.87
CA ASN A 95 -0.51 -3.96 3.11
C ASN A 95 -1.48 -5.12 2.79
N PRO A 96 -1.74 -5.43 1.50
CA PRO A 96 -2.79 -6.39 1.18
C PRO A 96 -2.42 -7.84 1.53
N TYR A 97 -1.21 -8.28 1.24
CA TYR A 97 -0.88 -9.71 1.25
C TYR A 97 0.01 -10.14 2.42
N ARG A 98 0.83 -9.26 2.98
CA ARG A 98 1.73 -9.64 4.06
C ARG A 98 0.96 -9.98 5.33
N ALA A 99 1.24 -11.16 5.92
CA ALA A 99 0.57 -11.66 7.10
C ALA A 99 1.51 -11.86 8.30
N LYS A 100 2.83 -12.05 8.04
CA LYS A 100 3.83 -12.19 9.09
C LYS A 100 5.22 -11.90 8.53
N THR A 101 6.01 -11.09 9.22
CA THR A 101 7.42 -10.84 8.90
C THR A 101 8.36 -11.78 9.68
N LYS A 102 9.65 -11.80 9.30
CA LYS A 102 10.68 -12.52 10.07
C LYS A 102 10.74 -11.99 11.51
N GLY A 103 10.88 -12.88 12.48
CA GLY A 103 10.98 -12.51 13.89
C GLY A 103 9.67 -12.17 14.58
N THR A 104 8.54 -12.17 13.89
CA THR A 104 7.23 -12.08 14.54
C THR A 104 6.98 -13.34 15.37
N GLY A 105 6.58 -13.16 16.63
CA GLY A 105 6.24 -14.24 17.54
C GLY A 105 5.03 -15.07 17.11
N ALA A 106 4.41 -15.76 18.05
CA ALA A 106 3.18 -16.51 17.81
C ALA A 106 2.05 -15.57 17.35
N LEU A 107 1.30 -16.02 16.34
CA LEU A 107 0.14 -15.28 15.84
C LEU A 107 -1.04 -15.40 16.82
N SER A 108 -1.82 -14.35 16.92
CA SER A 108 -3.06 -14.34 17.70
C SER A 108 -4.05 -15.40 17.18
N PRO A 109 -4.85 -16.05 18.04
CA PRO A 109 -5.95 -16.90 17.58
C PRO A 109 -6.98 -16.19 16.68
N MET A 110 -7.06 -14.85 16.77
CA MET A 110 -7.91 -14.04 15.88
C MET A 110 -7.27 -13.77 14.51
N HIS A 111 -5.98 -14.04 14.33
CA HIS A 111 -5.31 -13.82 13.07
C HIS A 111 -5.93 -14.69 11.96
N PRO A 112 -6.14 -14.16 10.74
CA PRO A 112 -6.80 -14.91 9.66
C PRO A 112 -6.09 -16.23 9.32
N TYR A 113 -4.77 -16.31 9.44
CA TYR A 113 -4.01 -17.55 9.28
C TYR A 113 -4.44 -18.64 10.28
N SER A 114 -4.75 -18.28 11.53
CA SER A 114 -5.18 -19.23 12.55
C SER A 114 -6.55 -19.86 12.25
N LYS A 115 -7.34 -19.20 11.39
CA LYS A 115 -8.69 -19.64 11.01
C LYS A 115 -8.74 -20.30 9.63
N ASN A 116 -7.94 -19.83 8.68
CA ASN A 116 -7.95 -20.23 7.28
C ASN A 116 -6.51 -20.35 6.76
N PRO A 117 -5.70 -21.28 7.29
CA PRO A 117 -4.29 -21.41 6.89
C PRO A 117 -4.08 -21.70 5.42
N GLU A 118 -5.10 -22.29 4.74
CA GLU A 118 -5.11 -22.61 3.32
C GLU A 118 -5.05 -21.37 2.39
N LEU A 119 -5.35 -20.18 2.92
CA LEU A 119 -5.23 -18.93 2.17
C LEU A 119 -3.80 -18.38 2.10
N PHE A 120 -2.86 -19.06 2.74
CA PHE A 120 -1.53 -18.50 2.97
C PHE A 120 -0.41 -19.39 2.45
N VAL A 121 0.69 -18.76 2.09
CA VAL A 121 1.94 -19.40 1.72
C VAL A 121 3.11 -18.83 2.51
N GLN A 122 4.12 -19.67 2.74
CA GLN A 122 5.37 -19.24 3.33
C GLN A 122 6.40 -18.98 2.22
N TYR A 123 7.07 -17.83 2.28
CA TYR A 123 8.10 -17.44 1.34
C TYR A 123 9.15 -16.57 2.02
N ALA A 124 10.42 -16.85 1.78
CA ALA A 124 11.56 -16.13 2.37
C ALA A 124 11.48 -15.98 3.90
N GLY A 125 10.94 -17.01 4.60
CA GLY A 125 10.75 -17.00 6.05
C GLY A 125 9.65 -16.07 6.56
N GLN A 126 8.76 -15.62 5.69
CA GLN A 126 7.60 -14.78 5.99
C GLN A 126 6.31 -15.47 5.56
N LEU A 127 5.16 -14.96 6.01
CA LEU A 127 3.85 -15.48 5.66
C LEU A 127 3.09 -14.45 4.84
N TYR A 128 2.48 -14.90 3.74
CA TYR A 128 1.69 -14.07 2.83
C TYR A 128 0.35 -14.74 2.52
N PHE A 129 -0.70 -13.95 2.31
CA PHE A 129 -1.83 -14.45 1.54
C PHE A 129 -1.35 -14.88 0.17
N ASP A 130 -1.88 -15.98 -0.35
CA ASP A 130 -1.64 -16.38 -1.74
C ASP A 130 -2.46 -15.48 -2.70
N PRO A 131 -1.81 -14.63 -3.52
CA PRO A 131 -2.53 -13.73 -4.43
C PRO A 131 -3.29 -14.49 -5.54
N GLY A 132 -2.92 -15.74 -5.78
CA GLY A 132 -3.56 -16.62 -6.76
C GLY A 132 -4.95 -17.11 -6.36
N LEU A 133 -5.30 -17.01 -5.07
CA LEU A 133 -6.58 -17.48 -4.56
C LEU A 133 -7.66 -16.39 -4.64
N PRO A 134 -8.81 -16.65 -5.26
CA PRO A 134 -9.96 -15.73 -5.25
C PRO A 134 -10.42 -15.37 -3.82
N GLU A 135 -10.34 -16.32 -2.90
CA GLU A 135 -10.72 -16.15 -1.49
C GLU A 135 -9.81 -15.13 -0.76
N SER A 136 -8.52 -15.10 -1.09
CA SER A 136 -7.58 -14.08 -0.57
C SER A 136 -8.02 -12.67 -0.99
N ARG A 137 -8.36 -12.48 -2.26
CA ARG A 137 -8.85 -11.20 -2.78
C ARG A 137 -10.16 -10.78 -2.12
N LYS A 138 -11.14 -11.70 -2.02
CA LYS A 138 -12.41 -11.45 -1.33
C LYS A 138 -12.20 -11.02 0.12
N TYR A 139 -11.23 -11.65 0.80
CA TYR A 139 -10.89 -11.30 2.17
C TYR A 139 -10.34 -9.88 2.26
N ILE A 140 -9.42 -9.50 1.38
CA ILE A 140 -8.82 -8.16 1.34
C ILE A 140 -9.90 -7.10 1.02
N CYS A 141 -10.75 -7.34 0.02
CA CYS A 141 -11.87 -6.44 -0.29
C CYS A 141 -12.85 -6.30 0.88
N LYS A 142 -13.08 -7.37 1.65
CA LYS A 142 -13.88 -7.30 2.89
C LYS A 142 -13.24 -6.37 3.93
N ILE A 143 -11.92 -6.38 4.09
CA ILE A 143 -11.22 -5.46 5.00
C ILE A 143 -11.33 -4.01 4.51
N VAL A 144 -11.14 -3.78 3.22
CA VAL A 144 -11.31 -2.44 2.62
C VAL A 144 -12.73 -1.94 2.84
N ARG A 145 -13.74 -2.78 2.56
CA ARG A 145 -15.16 -2.44 2.80
C ARG A 145 -15.43 -2.08 4.25
N ASP A 146 -14.87 -2.81 5.19
CA ASP A 146 -15.00 -2.53 6.63
C ASP A 146 -14.43 -1.15 7.01
N ILE A 147 -13.21 -0.83 6.53
CA ILE A 147 -12.59 0.46 6.79
C ILE A 147 -13.42 1.59 6.18
N VAL A 148 -13.70 1.52 4.88
CA VAL A 148 -14.41 2.59 4.16
C VAL A 148 -15.82 2.83 4.72
N THR A 149 -16.54 1.75 5.09
CA THR A 149 -17.91 1.88 5.61
C THR A 149 -17.95 2.51 7.00
N ARG A 150 -17.03 2.11 7.89
CA ARG A 150 -17.08 2.49 9.30
C ARG A 150 -16.33 3.76 9.66
N TYR A 151 -15.30 4.10 8.87
CA TYR A 151 -14.43 5.24 9.14
C TYR A 151 -14.59 6.32 8.07
N ASP A 152 -14.36 7.57 8.47
CA ASP A 152 -14.40 8.73 7.57
C ASP A 152 -13.00 8.99 6.97
N VAL A 153 -12.44 7.95 6.34
CA VAL A 153 -11.17 8.05 5.62
C VAL A 153 -11.36 8.78 4.29
N ASP A 154 -10.37 9.56 3.88
CA ASP A 154 -10.37 10.27 2.60
C ASP A 154 -9.86 9.38 1.46
N ALA A 155 -9.02 8.39 1.80
CA ALA A 155 -8.52 7.41 0.84
C ALA A 155 -8.17 6.07 1.48
N ILE A 156 -8.15 5.02 0.63
CA ILE A 156 -7.41 3.78 0.85
C ILE A 156 -6.08 3.89 0.09
N HIS A 157 -4.99 3.49 0.73
CA HIS A 157 -3.65 3.50 0.13
C HIS A 157 -2.97 2.15 0.24
N MET A 158 -2.27 1.73 -0.81
CA MET A 158 -1.43 0.53 -0.82
C MET A 158 0.00 0.90 -1.22
N ASP A 159 0.96 0.18 -0.64
CA ASP A 159 2.38 0.27 -0.99
C ASP A 159 2.72 -0.63 -2.21
N ASP A 160 3.98 -1.00 -2.36
CA ASP A 160 4.50 -1.84 -3.45
C ASP A 160 4.57 -3.34 -3.13
N TYR A 161 4.06 -3.77 -1.97
CA TYR A 161 4.09 -5.17 -1.56
C TYR A 161 2.88 -5.95 -2.10
N PHE A 162 2.86 -6.16 -3.44
CA PHE A 162 1.91 -7.06 -4.10
C PHE A 162 2.40 -8.51 -3.98
N TYR A 163 3.07 -9.09 -4.99
CA TYR A 163 3.92 -10.25 -4.72
C TYR A 163 5.16 -9.79 -3.94
N PRO A 164 5.73 -10.65 -3.05
CA PRO A 164 6.92 -10.27 -2.29
C PRO A 164 8.12 -10.07 -3.22
N TYR A 165 9.09 -9.30 -2.77
CA TYR A 165 10.34 -9.11 -3.48
C TYR A 165 11.01 -10.46 -3.74
N PRO A 166 11.56 -10.67 -4.94
CA PRO A 166 12.22 -11.93 -5.29
C PRO A 166 13.32 -12.29 -4.29
N ASN A 167 13.32 -13.52 -3.79
CA ASN A 167 14.37 -14.05 -2.94
C ASN A 167 15.27 -14.96 -3.81
N PRO A 168 16.59 -14.68 -3.94
CA PRO A 168 17.47 -15.47 -4.79
C PRO A 168 17.42 -16.96 -4.44
N GLY A 169 17.16 -17.79 -5.44
CA GLY A 169 17.12 -19.26 -5.29
C GLY A 169 15.81 -19.82 -4.69
N GLU A 170 14.82 -18.99 -4.44
CA GLU A 170 13.51 -19.43 -3.92
C GLU A 170 12.38 -18.92 -4.81
N GLU A 171 11.60 -19.83 -5.38
CA GLU A 171 10.39 -19.50 -6.13
C GLU A 171 9.22 -19.26 -5.18
N PHE A 172 8.36 -18.28 -5.51
CA PHE A 172 7.11 -18.08 -4.75
C PHE A 172 6.20 -19.30 -4.93
N PRO A 173 5.70 -19.93 -3.84
CA PRO A 173 5.13 -21.27 -3.86
C PRO A 173 3.64 -21.32 -4.28
N ASP A 174 3.31 -20.73 -5.42
CA ASP A 174 1.95 -20.66 -5.97
C ASP A 174 1.61 -21.76 -7.01
N ASN A 175 2.31 -22.90 -6.96
CA ASN A 175 2.06 -24.01 -7.91
C ASN A 175 0.64 -24.55 -7.81
N VAL A 176 0.12 -24.70 -6.59
CA VAL A 176 -1.21 -25.27 -6.33
C VAL A 176 -2.29 -24.31 -6.82
N SER A 177 -2.18 -23.03 -6.48
CA SER A 177 -3.13 -22.02 -6.92
C SER A 177 -3.05 -21.77 -8.43
N PHE A 178 -1.87 -21.82 -9.04
CA PHE A 178 -1.75 -21.74 -10.50
C PHE A 178 -2.41 -22.93 -11.20
N ALA A 179 -2.22 -24.14 -10.70
CA ALA A 179 -2.86 -25.34 -11.26
C ALA A 179 -4.41 -25.26 -11.16
N ALA A 180 -4.93 -24.74 -10.04
CA ALA A 180 -6.36 -24.65 -9.81
C ALA A 180 -7.02 -23.44 -10.50
N TYR A 181 -6.33 -22.30 -10.55
CA TYR A 181 -6.88 -21.00 -10.96
C TYR A 181 -6.10 -20.32 -12.08
N GLY A 182 -5.35 -21.09 -12.87
CA GLY A 182 -4.51 -20.55 -13.98
C GLY A 182 -5.30 -19.92 -15.12
N ARG A 183 -6.61 -20.16 -15.22
CA ARG A 183 -7.54 -19.54 -16.19
C ARG A 183 -7.05 -19.56 -17.65
N GLY A 184 -6.28 -20.58 -18.04
CA GLY A 184 -5.71 -20.71 -19.39
C GLY A 184 -4.43 -19.91 -19.65
N PHE A 185 -3.89 -19.21 -18.66
CA PHE A 185 -2.57 -18.60 -18.79
C PHE A 185 -1.49 -19.68 -18.96
N THR A 186 -0.64 -19.51 -19.97
CA THR A 186 0.51 -20.40 -20.21
C THR A 186 1.77 -19.93 -19.48
N ARG A 187 1.88 -18.62 -19.25
CA ARG A 187 3.00 -18.01 -18.53
C ARG A 187 2.56 -17.61 -17.12
N ARG A 188 3.26 -18.13 -16.11
CA ARG A 188 2.96 -17.84 -14.70
C ARG A 188 3.06 -16.35 -14.37
N ALA A 189 4.04 -15.63 -14.93
CA ALA A 189 4.20 -14.20 -14.73
C ALA A 189 2.97 -13.40 -15.17
N ASP A 190 2.35 -13.76 -16.29
CA ASP A 190 1.14 -13.09 -16.79
C ASP A 190 -0.05 -13.35 -15.87
N TRP A 191 -0.18 -14.58 -15.36
CA TRP A 191 -1.21 -14.94 -14.39
C TRP A 191 -1.01 -14.24 -13.04
N ARG A 192 0.23 -14.09 -12.57
CA ARG A 192 0.53 -13.32 -11.35
C ARG A 192 0.13 -11.86 -11.51
N ARG A 193 0.45 -11.23 -12.64
CA ARG A 193 0.01 -9.85 -12.93
C ARG A 193 -1.50 -9.74 -12.98
N ASP A 194 -2.17 -10.68 -13.63
CA ASP A 194 -3.63 -10.70 -13.70
C ASP A 194 -4.26 -10.84 -12.31
N ASN A 195 -3.68 -11.63 -11.41
CA ASN A 195 -4.18 -11.73 -10.02
C ASN A 195 -4.09 -10.40 -9.28
N VAL A 196 -2.99 -9.64 -9.46
CA VAL A 196 -2.84 -8.31 -8.86
C VAL A 196 -3.79 -7.30 -9.53
N ASN A 197 -3.89 -7.32 -10.86
CA ASN A 197 -4.81 -6.46 -11.61
C ASN A 197 -6.27 -6.66 -11.17
N VAL A 198 -6.69 -7.90 -10.99
CA VAL A 198 -8.03 -8.22 -10.49
C VAL A 198 -8.24 -7.67 -9.07
N LEU A 199 -7.25 -7.82 -8.17
CA LEU A 199 -7.35 -7.24 -6.83
C LEU A 199 -7.52 -5.72 -6.86
N ILE A 200 -6.69 -5.02 -7.63
CA ILE A 200 -6.76 -3.55 -7.75
C ILE A 200 -8.13 -3.11 -8.25
N LYS A 201 -8.63 -3.78 -9.29
CA LYS A 201 -9.97 -3.52 -9.83
C LYS A 201 -11.07 -3.78 -8.79
N GLU A 202 -11.04 -4.94 -8.11
CA GLU A 202 -12.03 -5.30 -7.09
C GLU A 202 -12.00 -4.34 -5.89
N ILE A 203 -10.82 -3.82 -5.50
CA ILE A 203 -10.71 -2.77 -4.45
C ILE A 203 -11.33 -1.46 -4.94
N HIS A 204 -11.00 -1.01 -6.15
CA HIS A 204 -11.61 0.17 -6.74
C HIS A 204 -13.14 0.08 -6.71
N GLU A 205 -13.70 -1.02 -7.22
CA GLU A 205 -15.14 -1.27 -7.23
C GLU A 205 -15.71 -1.26 -5.80
N THR A 206 -15.05 -1.93 -4.85
CA THR A 206 -15.45 -1.96 -3.44
C THR A 206 -15.50 -0.57 -2.81
N VAL A 207 -14.49 0.26 -3.06
CA VAL A 207 -14.45 1.65 -2.55
C VAL A 207 -15.60 2.46 -3.15
N ARG A 208 -15.79 2.40 -4.48
CA ARG A 208 -16.85 3.13 -5.18
C ARG A 208 -18.26 2.72 -4.74
N GLU A 209 -18.48 1.44 -4.51
CA GLU A 209 -19.76 0.93 -3.98
C GLU A 209 -20.05 1.45 -2.56
N CYS A 210 -19.03 1.57 -1.70
CA CYS A 210 -19.20 1.99 -0.32
C CYS A 210 -19.35 3.53 -0.20
N LYS A 211 -18.37 4.26 -0.74
CA LYS A 211 -18.28 5.73 -0.70
C LYS A 211 -17.57 6.23 -1.97
N PRO A 212 -18.29 6.66 -3.01
CA PRO A 212 -17.70 7.02 -4.30
C PRO A 212 -16.73 8.22 -4.25
N TRP A 213 -16.75 9.01 -3.19
CA TRP A 213 -15.83 10.13 -2.97
C TRP A 213 -14.51 9.74 -2.29
N VAL A 214 -14.41 8.54 -1.71
CA VAL A 214 -13.16 8.05 -1.12
C VAL A 214 -12.21 7.66 -2.24
N LYS A 215 -10.97 8.16 -2.18
CA LYS A 215 -9.94 7.88 -3.17
C LYS A 215 -9.31 6.51 -2.93
N PHE A 216 -8.78 5.92 -4.00
CA PHE A 216 -7.89 4.76 -3.91
C PHE A 216 -6.57 5.06 -4.61
N GLY A 217 -5.45 4.92 -3.91
CA GLY A 217 -4.14 5.19 -4.45
C GLY A 217 -3.10 4.16 -4.12
N VAL A 218 -2.01 4.19 -4.88
CA VAL A 218 -0.88 3.27 -4.70
C VAL A 218 0.44 4.03 -4.69
N SER A 219 1.42 3.55 -3.91
CA SER A 219 2.82 3.95 -4.03
C SER A 219 3.68 2.74 -4.44
N PRO A 220 3.76 2.46 -5.74
CA PRO A 220 4.50 1.33 -6.27
C PRO A 220 6.00 1.60 -6.22
N PHE A 221 6.81 0.57 -6.47
CA PHE A 221 8.26 0.73 -6.66
C PHE A 221 8.56 1.77 -7.75
N GLY A 222 9.68 2.49 -7.63
CA GLY A 222 9.99 3.63 -8.48
C GLY A 222 10.30 3.32 -9.95
N ILE A 223 10.55 2.06 -10.30
CA ILE A 223 10.85 1.62 -11.68
C ILE A 223 9.69 0.77 -12.19
N TYR A 224 9.02 1.22 -13.26
CA TYR A 224 8.00 0.40 -13.93
C TYR A 224 8.65 -0.76 -14.67
N ARG A 225 9.50 -0.47 -15.66
CA ARG A 225 10.33 -1.44 -16.40
C ARG A 225 11.66 -0.83 -16.79
N ASN A 226 12.71 -1.65 -16.80
CA ASN A 226 14.01 -1.27 -17.31
C ASN A 226 14.03 -1.29 -18.85
N LYS A 227 14.79 -0.40 -19.48
CA LYS A 227 14.92 -0.31 -20.95
C LYS A 227 15.39 -1.62 -21.60
N LYS A 228 16.19 -2.41 -20.88
CA LYS A 228 16.64 -3.74 -21.37
C LYS A 228 15.48 -4.74 -21.53
N ASN A 229 14.37 -4.55 -20.80
CA ASN A 229 13.20 -5.43 -20.81
C ASN A 229 12.06 -4.86 -21.66
N ASP A 230 12.07 -3.53 -21.85
CA ASP A 230 11.04 -2.82 -22.64
C ASP A 230 11.69 -1.60 -23.32
N PRO A 231 11.58 -1.43 -24.66
CA PRO A 231 12.16 -0.28 -25.36
C PRO A 231 11.69 1.07 -24.85
N ASN A 232 10.46 1.11 -24.27
CA ASN A 232 9.87 2.31 -23.64
C ASN A 232 10.20 2.42 -22.14
N GLY A 233 10.93 1.46 -21.58
CA GLY A 233 11.33 1.47 -20.18
C GLY A 233 12.42 2.49 -19.89
N SER A 234 12.59 2.81 -18.61
CA SER A 234 13.59 3.75 -18.12
C SER A 234 15.02 3.19 -18.20
N GLU A 235 16.00 4.07 -18.32
CA GLU A 235 17.44 3.70 -18.30
C GLU A 235 17.88 3.36 -16.86
N THR A 236 17.35 2.25 -16.35
CA THR A 236 17.55 1.76 -14.99
C THR A 236 17.94 0.29 -15.00
N ASN A 237 18.45 -0.22 -13.88
CA ASN A 237 18.86 -1.62 -13.71
C ASN A 237 18.33 -2.24 -12.41
N GLY A 238 17.38 -1.56 -11.74
CA GLY A 238 16.81 -2.01 -10.48
C GLY A 238 15.64 -2.99 -10.62
N LEU A 239 15.03 -3.32 -9.48
CA LEU A 239 13.79 -4.07 -9.38
C LEU A 239 12.67 -3.34 -10.16
N GLN A 240 11.76 -4.09 -10.76
CA GLN A 240 10.72 -3.56 -11.65
C GLN A 240 9.33 -3.94 -11.14
N ASN A 241 8.39 -3.00 -11.24
CA ASN A 241 6.99 -3.28 -10.92
C ASN A 241 6.42 -4.41 -11.79
N TYR A 242 6.51 -4.27 -13.11
CA TYR A 242 5.87 -5.17 -14.07
C TYR A 242 6.46 -6.57 -14.07
N ASP A 243 7.80 -6.68 -14.15
CA ASP A 243 8.47 -7.96 -14.35
C ASP A 243 8.77 -8.71 -13.05
N ASP A 244 9.07 -7.99 -11.95
CA ASP A 244 9.53 -8.59 -10.69
C ASP A 244 8.44 -8.64 -9.61
N LEU A 245 7.59 -7.60 -9.54
CA LEU A 245 6.52 -7.48 -8.53
C LEU A 245 5.13 -7.78 -9.09
N TYR A 246 5.05 -8.07 -10.40
CA TYR A 246 3.81 -8.38 -11.11
C TYR A 246 2.74 -7.28 -10.97
N ALA A 247 3.18 -6.03 -10.91
CA ALA A 247 2.35 -4.85 -10.75
C ALA A 247 2.27 -4.07 -12.06
N ASP A 248 1.14 -4.16 -12.77
CA ASP A 248 0.89 -3.45 -14.03
C ASP A 248 0.26 -2.07 -13.76
N VAL A 249 1.08 -1.19 -13.20
CA VAL A 249 0.65 0.16 -12.77
C VAL A 249 0.07 0.97 -13.91
N LEU A 250 0.63 0.85 -15.13
CA LEU A 250 0.11 1.56 -16.31
C LEU A 250 -1.31 1.11 -16.67
N LEU A 251 -1.58 -0.21 -16.58
CA LEU A 251 -2.94 -0.72 -16.78
C LEU A 251 -3.92 -0.11 -15.78
N TRP A 252 -3.53 0.00 -14.50
CA TRP A 252 -4.42 0.52 -13.46
C TRP A 252 -4.75 1.98 -13.66
N VAL A 253 -3.75 2.78 -14.01
CA VAL A 253 -3.90 4.21 -14.31
C VAL A 253 -4.76 4.42 -15.55
N ASN A 254 -4.44 3.72 -16.65
CA ASN A 254 -5.16 3.86 -17.92
C ASN A 254 -6.64 3.45 -17.83
N ASN A 255 -6.98 2.54 -16.92
CA ASN A 255 -8.37 2.13 -16.67
C ASN A 255 -9.06 2.97 -15.57
N GLY A 256 -8.36 3.92 -14.94
CA GLY A 256 -8.91 4.72 -13.86
C GLY A 256 -9.24 3.91 -12.59
N TRP A 257 -8.53 2.79 -12.36
CA TRP A 257 -8.73 1.99 -11.16
C TRP A 257 -8.04 2.57 -9.92
N VAL A 258 -7.11 3.49 -10.12
CA VAL A 258 -6.47 4.26 -9.05
C VAL A 258 -6.66 5.75 -9.29
N ASP A 259 -6.94 6.50 -8.23
CA ASP A 259 -7.15 7.95 -8.28
C ASP A 259 -5.82 8.73 -8.20
N TYR A 260 -4.78 8.10 -7.66
CA TYR A 260 -3.43 8.65 -7.64
C TYR A 260 -2.36 7.56 -7.57
N ASN A 261 -1.18 7.88 -8.09
CA ASN A 261 -0.02 7.01 -8.15
C ASN A 261 1.22 7.77 -7.66
N ILE A 262 1.92 7.26 -6.65
CA ILE A 262 3.09 7.90 -6.04
C ILE A 262 4.27 6.93 -6.07
N PRO A 263 5.04 6.87 -7.17
CA PRO A 263 6.21 6.00 -7.27
C PRO A 263 7.24 6.27 -6.18
N GLN A 264 7.78 5.23 -5.57
CA GLN A 264 8.80 5.33 -4.51
C GLN A 264 10.19 5.56 -5.11
N ILE A 265 10.56 6.83 -5.25
CA ILE A 265 11.84 7.26 -5.82
C ILE A 265 12.76 7.70 -4.67
N TYR A 266 13.51 6.74 -4.09
CA TYR A 266 14.39 6.97 -2.92
C TYR A 266 15.86 7.17 -3.30
N TRP A 267 16.15 7.65 -4.50
CA TRP A 267 17.50 7.90 -4.98
C TRP A 267 17.66 9.33 -5.49
N GLU A 268 18.90 9.79 -5.52
CA GLU A 268 19.27 11.14 -5.96
C GLU A 268 19.23 11.29 -7.49
N ILE A 269 19.11 12.53 -7.96
CA ILE A 269 19.24 12.86 -9.37
C ILE A 269 20.66 12.51 -9.84
N GLY A 270 20.76 11.74 -10.94
CA GLY A 270 22.06 11.28 -11.48
C GLY A 270 22.59 9.98 -10.88
N HIS A 271 21.78 9.29 -10.08
CA HIS A 271 22.12 7.95 -9.59
C HIS A 271 22.44 6.99 -10.76
N SER A 272 23.55 6.24 -10.68
CA SER A 272 24.10 5.47 -11.81
C SER A 272 23.24 4.31 -12.30
N SER A 273 22.39 3.75 -11.43
CA SER A 273 21.51 2.60 -11.75
C SER A 273 20.02 2.95 -11.78
N SER A 274 19.66 4.20 -11.45
CA SER A 274 18.27 4.63 -11.32
C SER A 274 18.17 6.10 -11.72
N ALA A 275 17.75 6.36 -12.96
CA ALA A 275 17.64 7.69 -13.51
C ALA A 275 16.35 8.38 -12.98
N VAL A 276 16.45 9.17 -11.91
CA VAL A 276 15.31 9.84 -11.26
C VAL A 276 14.51 10.69 -12.24
N TYR A 277 15.19 11.49 -13.04
CA TYR A 277 14.52 12.42 -13.96
C TYR A 277 13.70 11.69 -15.03
N ARG A 278 14.21 10.56 -15.55
CA ARG A 278 13.52 9.78 -16.58
C ARG A 278 12.48 8.83 -16.00
N SER A 279 12.74 8.21 -14.84
CA SER A 279 11.75 7.31 -14.23
C SER A 279 10.47 8.02 -13.77
N GLY A 280 10.55 9.30 -13.44
CA GLY A 280 9.36 10.13 -13.13
C GLY A 280 8.55 10.53 -14.38
N CYS A 281 9.24 10.77 -15.52
CA CYS A 281 8.58 11.17 -16.78
C CYS A 281 8.14 9.96 -17.61
N ASP A 282 8.96 8.88 -17.62
CA ASP A 282 8.67 7.68 -18.45
C ASP A 282 7.59 6.78 -17.83
N THR A 283 7.28 6.94 -16.55
CA THR A 283 6.15 6.24 -15.90
C THR A 283 4.85 7.03 -15.97
N HIS A 284 4.59 7.76 -17.06
CA HIS A 284 3.35 8.54 -17.21
C HIS A 284 2.86 9.04 -15.84
N CYS A 285 3.57 10.02 -15.26
CA CYS A 285 2.93 10.91 -14.29
C CYS A 285 1.78 11.53 -15.06
N ILE A 286 0.59 11.02 -14.90
CA ILE A 286 -0.60 11.68 -15.40
C ILE A 286 -0.71 12.93 -14.57
N GLU A 287 -0.21 14.03 -15.10
CA GLU A 287 -0.64 15.34 -14.69
C GLU A 287 -2.13 15.40 -14.95
N SER A 288 -2.89 15.25 -13.88
CA SER A 288 -4.31 15.58 -13.94
C SER A 288 -4.39 17.08 -14.20
N GLY A 289 -4.50 17.46 -15.50
CA GLY A 289 -5.06 18.69 -16.00
C GLY A 289 -4.47 19.99 -15.44
N PHE A 290 -3.17 20.21 -15.56
CA PHE A 290 -2.62 21.58 -15.61
C PHE A 290 -2.30 21.87 -17.07
N ASP A 291 -3.16 22.69 -17.68
CA ASP A 291 -2.96 23.27 -19.00
C ASP A 291 -1.77 24.26 -18.94
N GLU A 292 -0.62 23.90 -19.53
CA GLU A 292 0.53 24.80 -19.72
C GLU A 292 0.27 25.85 -20.81
N SER A 293 -0.88 26.48 -20.85
CA SER A 293 -1.21 27.57 -21.79
C SER A 293 -1.26 28.94 -21.16
N GLU A 294 -0.60 29.19 -20.03
CA GLU A 294 -0.34 30.58 -19.61
C GLU A 294 1.06 31.01 -20.09
N PRO A 295 1.14 32.09 -20.91
CA PRO A 295 2.43 32.62 -21.37
C PRO A 295 3.20 33.26 -20.23
N GLU A 296 4.52 33.00 -20.16
CA GLU A 296 5.42 33.69 -19.23
C GLU A 296 5.22 35.21 -19.29
N PRO A 297 5.19 35.91 -18.15
CA PRO A 297 5.16 37.38 -18.15
C PRO A 297 6.48 37.91 -18.71
N ASP A 298 6.36 38.69 -19.78
CA ASP A 298 7.44 39.43 -20.43
C ASP A 298 8.33 40.17 -19.43
N SER A 299 9.58 39.73 -19.30
CA SER A 299 10.59 40.42 -18.51
C SER A 299 11.06 41.70 -19.27
N GLY A 300 10.21 42.72 -19.27
CA GLY A 300 10.56 44.03 -19.75
C GLY A 300 11.75 44.59 -19.00
N LYS A 301 12.87 44.75 -19.71
CA LYS A 301 14.03 45.56 -19.29
C LYS A 301 13.61 46.98 -19.04
N VAL A 302 13.85 47.50 -17.86
CA VAL A 302 14.40 48.85 -17.61
C VAL A 302 15.35 48.80 -16.41
#